data_fd3788e63dbf3dba6b2019832e283876
#
_entry.id   fd3788e63dbf3dba6b2019832e283876
#
_cell.length_a   1.000
_cell.length_b   1.000
_cell.length_c   1.000
_cell.angle_alpha   90.00
_cell.angle_beta   90.00
_cell.angle_gamma   90.00
#
_symmetry.space_group_name_H-M   'P 1'
#
loop_
_entity.id
_entity.type
_entity.pdbx_description
1 polymer ?
#
loop_
_entity_poly.entity_id
_entity_poly.type
_entity_poly.pdbx_seq_one_letter_code
_entity_poly.pdbx_strand_id
1 'polypeptide(L)'
;MHKVASHYYYPGWHEGGPSLECIINKEAFESLPDDLQAIVEIAIQSTNDTMLAEFVARNASALQQIKKMKEIEIKPFPKQVMKAFEKTTDQIIKEIEAKDPLFSKIYQSFSEYKKTAAEWTKISEYALLKNRYED
;
A
#
# COMPACT_ATOMS: atom_id res chain seq x y z
N MET A 1 -14.50 -7.96 -9.74
CA MET A 1 -15.17 -6.68 -9.45
C MET A 1 -15.72 -6.01 -10.71
N HIS A 2 -15.01 -5.99 -11.84
CA HIS A 2 -15.46 -5.37 -13.09
C HIS A 2 -16.84 -5.85 -13.61
N LYS A 3 -17.33 -7.01 -13.18
CA LYS A 3 -18.66 -7.53 -13.54
C LYS A 3 -19.83 -6.86 -12.80
N VAL A 4 -19.53 -6.09 -11.74
CA VAL A 4 -20.54 -5.44 -10.88
C VAL A 4 -20.30 -3.94 -10.70
N ALA A 5 -19.17 -3.41 -11.16
CA ALA A 5 -18.82 -2.01 -11.07
C ALA A 5 -18.33 -1.51 -12.43
N SER A 6 -18.94 -0.45 -12.93
CA SER A 6 -18.65 0.15 -14.24
C SER A 6 -17.59 1.27 -14.18
N HIS A 7 -17.17 1.68 -12.99
CA HIS A 7 -16.19 2.73 -12.81
C HIS A 7 -14.98 2.22 -12.02
N TYR A 8 -13.79 2.54 -12.54
CA TYR A 8 -12.50 2.25 -11.93
C TYR A 8 -11.78 3.57 -11.64
N TYR A 9 -11.74 3.96 -10.37
CA TYR A 9 -11.06 5.19 -9.96
C TYR A 9 -9.65 4.93 -9.45
N TYR A 10 -8.72 5.83 -9.79
CA TYR A 10 -7.33 5.81 -9.33
C TYR A 10 -6.85 7.22 -8.92
N PRO A 11 -5.75 7.33 -8.15
CA PRO A 11 -5.09 6.26 -7.41
C PRO A 11 -5.95 5.73 -6.26
N GLY A 12 -5.58 4.56 -5.69
CA GLY A 12 -6.16 4.15 -4.41
C GLY A 12 -5.84 5.20 -3.35
N TRP A 13 -6.88 5.77 -2.72
CA TRP A 13 -6.65 6.93 -1.85
C TRP A 13 -6.05 6.55 -0.48
N HIS A 14 -6.35 5.36 0.02
CA HIS A 14 -5.95 4.90 1.34
C HIS A 14 -4.55 4.27 1.35
N GLU A 15 -4.13 3.66 0.26
CA GLU A 15 -2.80 3.06 0.13
C GLU A 15 -2.36 2.93 -1.33
N GLY A 16 -1.09 3.13 -1.59
CA GLY A 16 -0.49 2.98 -2.92
C GLY A 16 -0.26 1.52 -3.34
N GLY A 17 -0.26 0.62 -2.38
CA GLY A 17 -0.11 -0.82 -2.53
C GLY A 17 -0.23 -1.52 -1.18
N PRO A 18 -0.68 -2.78 -1.14
CA PRO A 18 -0.83 -3.52 0.11
C PRO A 18 0.54 -3.88 0.71
N SER A 19 0.61 -3.81 2.03
CA SER A 19 1.64 -4.48 2.82
C SER A 19 0.99 -5.70 3.46
N LEU A 20 1.41 -6.89 3.03
CA LEU A 20 0.90 -8.15 3.55
C LEU A 20 1.84 -8.69 4.61
N GLU A 21 1.26 -9.36 5.62
CA GLU A 21 2.00 -10.03 6.67
C GLU A 21 1.75 -11.54 6.67
N CYS A 22 2.74 -12.29 7.14
CA CYS A 22 2.59 -13.69 7.47
C CYS A 22 2.47 -13.84 8.99
N ILE A 23 1.31 -14.19 9.48
CA ILE A 23 1.03 -14.34 10.90
C ILE A 23 1.13 -15.81 11.26
N ILE A 24 2.03 -16.15 12.22
CA ILE A 24 2.24 -17.51 12.70
C ILE A 24 2.04 -17.52 14.22
N ASN A 25 1.37 -18.54 14.75
CA ASN A 25 1.30 -18.74 16.18
C ASN A 25 2.71 -18.97 16.74
N LYS A 26 3.09 -18.20 17.76
CA LYS A 26 4.44 -18.20 18.32
C LYS A 26 4.83 -19.60 18.85
N GLU A 27 3.97 -20.22 19.65
CA GLU A 27 4.26 -21.54 20.24
C GLU A 27 4.39 -22.63 19.17
N ALA A 28 3.55 -22.56 18.13
CA ALA A 28 3.64 -23.49 17.01
C ALA A 28 4.95 -23.29 16.21
N PHE A 29 5.39 -22.07 16.00
CA PHE A 29 6.65 -21.78 15.33
C PHE A 29 7.85 -22.22 16.16
N GLU A 30 7.88 -21.90 17.46
CA GLU A 30 8.95 -22.28 18.39
C GLU A 30 9.01 -23.80 18.66
N SER A 31 7.94 -24.54 18.39
CA SER A 31 7.93 -26.02 18.49
C SER A 31 8.62 -26.73 17.32
N LEU A 32 8.89 -25.99 16.22
CA LEU A 32 9.63 -26.53 15.09
C LEU A 32 11.12 -26.67 15.42
N PRO A 33 11.82 -27.68 14.91
CA PRO A 33 13.27 -27.69 14.88
C PRO A 33 13.87 -26.46 14.22
N ASP A 34 15.07 -26.07 14.64
CA ASP A 34 15.73 -24.82 14.18
C ASP A 34 15.90 -24.76 12.65
N ASP A 35 16.16 -25.87 12.01
CA ASP A 35 16.27 -25.96 10.55
C ASP A 35 14.94 -25.69 9.84
N LEU A 36 13.83 -26.14 10.41
CA LEU A 36 12.49 -25.86 9.87
C LEU A 36 12.07 -24.42 10.15
N GLN A 37 12.42 -23.84 11.30
CA GLN A 37 12.20 -22.42 11.56
C GLN A 37 12.93 -21.57 10.51
N ALA A 38 14.20 -21.85 10.23
CA ALA A 38 14.98 -21.16 9.22
C ALA A 38 14.37 -21.30 7.80
N ILE A 39 13.88 -22.49 7.45
CA ILE A 39 13.18 -22.70 6.16
C ILE A 39 11.93 -21.82 6.05
N VAL A 40 11.11 -21.74 7.10
CA VAL A 40 9.90 -20.91 7.13
C VAL A 40 10.27 -19.44 6.98
N GLU A 41 11.27 -18.94 7.70
CA GLU A 41 11.74 -17.55 7.59
C GLU A 41 12.23 -17.20 6.18
N ILE A 42 13.04 -18.05 5.58
CA ILE A 42 13.54 -17.85 4.20
C ILE A 42 12.39 -17.89 3.20
N ALA A 43 11.42 -18.79 3.37
CA ALA A 43 10.27 -18.88 2.50
C ALA A 43 9.40 -17.59 2.55
N ILE A 44 9.20 -17.03 3.76
CA ILE A 44 8.49 -15.77 3.94
C ILE A 44 9.23 -14.61 3.25
N GLN A 45 10.53 -14.48 3.44
CA GLN A 45 11.36 -13.48 2.78
C GLN A 45 11.32 -13.60 1.26
N SER A 46 11.50 -14.80 0.74
CA SER A 46 11.42 -15.06 -0.70
C SER A 46 10.05 -14.74 -1.29
N THR A 47 8.99 -15.02 -0.54
CA THR A 47 7.62 -14.71 -0.96
C THR A 47 7.40 -13.20 -1.04
N ASN A 48 7.98 -12.41 -0.13
CA ASN A 48 7.87 -10.95 -0.16
C ASN A 48 8.39 -10.38 -1.50
N ASP A 49 9.57 -10.77 -1.91
CA ASP A 49 10.19 -10.29 -3.17
C ASP A 49 9.40 -10.76 -4.41
N THR A 50 9.06 -12.03 -4.44
CA THR A 50 8.33 -12.63 -5.56
C THR A 50 6.94 -12.04 -5.71
N MET A 51 6.22 -11.84 -4.60
CA MET A 51 4.87 -11.31 -4.60
C MET A 51 4.81 -9.90 -5.18
N LEU A 52 5.73 -9.01 -4.80
CA LEU A 52 5.74 -7.63 -5.32
C LEU A 52 5.96 -7.61 -6.83
N ALA A 53 6.93 -8.37 -7.33
CA ALA A 53 7.22 -8.47 -8.76
C ALA A 53 6.02 -9.03 -9.55
N GLU A 54 5.41 -10.10 -9.05
CA GLU A 54 4.24 -10.72 -9.68
C GLU A 54 3.01 -9.81 -9.65
N PHE A 55 2.80 -9.09 -8.56
CA PHE A 55 1.69 -8.15 -8.40
C PHE A 55 1.79 -7.03 -9.45
N VAL A 56 2.96 -6.42 -9.63
CA VAL A 56 3.19 -5.38 -10.64
C VAL A 56 2.96 -5.92 -12.05
N ALA A 57 3.50 -7.08 -12.38
CA ALA A 57 3.36 -7.69 -13.70
C ALA A 57 1.90 -8.05 -14.02
N ARG A 58 1.20 -8.67 -13.07
CA ARG A 58 -0.22 -9.06 -13.23
C ARG A 58 -1.13 -7.84 -13.31
N ASN A 59 -0.90 -6.80 -12.51
CA ASN A 59 -1.68 -5.57 -12.55
C ASN A 59 -1.52 -4.84 -13.88
N ALA A 60 -0.31 -4.79 -14.45
CA ALA A 60 -0.08 -4.22 -15.77
C ALA A 60 -0.89 -4.95 -16.85
N SER A 61 -0.88 -6.29 -16.82
CA SER A 61 -1.67 -7.12 -17.74
C SER A 61 -3.18 -6.96 -17.55
N ALA A 62 -3.65 -6.93 -16.29
CA ALA A 62 -5.05 -6.74 -15.95
C ALA A 62 -5.57 -5.38 -16.40
N LEU A 63 -4.78 -4.31 -16.24
CA LEU A 63 -5.13 -2.97 -16.73
C LEU A 63 -5.36 -2.97 -18.24
N GLN A 64 -4.52 -3.66 -19.02
CA GLN A 64 -4.71 -3.76 -20.48
C GLN A 64 -6.02 -4.50 -20.84
N GLN A 65 -6.43 -5.47 -20.03
CA GLN A 65 -7.71 -6.15 -20.24
C GLN A 65 -8.89 -5.25 -19.89
N ILE A 66 -8.85 -4.54 -18.77
CA ILE A 66 -9.89 -3.60 -18.33
C ILE A 66 -10.07 -2.47 -19.36
N LYS A 67 -8.99 -1.93 -19.92
CA LYS A 67 -9.03 -0.89 -20.95
C LYS A 67 -9.76 -1.32 -22.25
N LYS A 68 -9.86 -2.62 -22.51
CA LYS A 68 -10.61 -3.15 -23.67
C LYS A 68 -12.11 -3.33 -23.40
N MET A 69 -12.54 -3.23 -22.16
CA MET A 69 -13.94 -3.38 -21.74
C MET A 69 -14.67 -2.06 -21.92
N LYS A 70 -15.59 -1.99 -22.90
CA LYS A 70 -16.33 -0.76 -23.23
C LYS A 70 -17.26 -0.28 -22.11
N GLU A 71 -17.67 -1.18 -21.26
CA GLU A 71 -18.55 -0.94 -20.10
C GLU A 71 -17.81 -0.39 -18.87
N ILE A 72 -16.47 -0.34 -18.89
CA ILE A 72 -15.66 0.14 -17.78
C ILE A 72 -15.03 1.49 -18.10
N GLU A 73 -15.32 2.45 -17.26
CA GLU A 73 -14.70 3.77 -17.31
C GLU A 73 -13.56 3.87 -16.28
N ILE A 74 -12.35 4.14 -16.76
CA ILE A 74 -11.17 4.36 -15.91
C ILE A 74 -10.97 5.86 -15.73
N LYS A 75 -11.06 6.36 -14.51
CA LYS A 75 -11.02 7.80 -14.21
C LYS A 75 -10.10 8.11 -13.03
N PRO A 76 -9.34 9.21 -13.07
CA PRO A 76 -8.69 9.72 -11.86
C PRO A 76 -9.73 10.23 -10.86
N PHE A 77 -9.46 10.07 -9.57
CA PHE A 77 -10.24 10.77 -8.56
C PHE A 77 -10.13 12.29 -8.74
N PRO A 78 -11.25 13.02 -8.66
CA PRO A 78 -11.20 14.48 -8.64
C PRO A 78 -10.32 14.99 -7.46
N LYS A 79 -9.49 15.99 -7.71
CA LYS A 79 -8.60 16.56 -6.66
C LYS A 79 -9.34 16.98 -5.39
N GLN A 80 -10.59 17.46 -5.54
CA GLN A 80 -11.43 17.85 -4.41
C GLN A 80 -11.81 16.66 -3.53
N VAL A 81 -12.07 15.49 -4.13
CA VAL A 81 -12.38 14.24 -3.40
C VAL A 81 -11.16 13.78 -2.61
N MET A 82 -9.98 13.75 -3.25
CA MET A 82 -8.73 13.39 -2.58
C MET A 82 -8.41 14.31 -1.39
N LYS A 83 -8.60 15.63 -1.55
CA LYS A 83 -8.44 16.59 -0.44
C LYS A 83 -9.47 16.40 0.68
N ALA A 84 -10.69 16.02 0.35
CA ALA A 84 -11.70 15.72 1.36
C ALA A 84 -11.34 14.48 2.17
N PHE A 85 -10.87 13.42 1.52
CA PHE A 85 -10.37 12.21 2.19
C PHE A 85 -9.19 12.51 3.12
N GLU A 86 -8.20 13.26 2.63
CA GLU A 86 -7.03 13.66 3.42
C GLU A 86 -7.47 14.43 4.68
N LYS A 87 -8.30 15.46 4.52
CA LYS A 87 -8.80 16.27 5.64
C LYS A 87 -9.58 15.43 6.67
N THR A 88 -10.43 14.51 6.19
CA THR A 88 -11.22 13.65 7.08
C THR A 88 -10.32 12.66 7.82
N THR A 89 -9.32 12.09 7.15
CA THR A 89 -8.33 11.21 7.79
C THR A 89 -7.57 11.93 8.87
N ASP A 90 -7.06 13.14 8.60
CA ASP A 90 -6.35 13.96 9.59
C ASP A 90 -7.21 14.28 10.81
N GLN A 91 -8.49 14.52 10.61
CA GLN A 91 -9.44 14.76 11.70
C GLN A 91 -9.62 13.51 12.56
N ILE A 92 -9.88 12.35 11.94
CA ILE A 92 -10.07 11.08 12.65
C ILE A 92 -8.80 10.71 13.44
N ILE A 93 -7.64 10.87 12.85
CA ILE A 93 -6.36 10.61 13.52
C ILE A 93 -6.22 11.47 14.79
N LYS A 94 -6.49 12.77 14.69
CA LYS A 94 -6.45 13.68 15.87
C LYS A 94 -7.44 13.27 16.95
N GLU A 95 -8.63 12.82 16.57
CA GLU A 95 -9.64 12.35 17.52
C GLU A 95 -9.20 11.07 18.25
N ILE A 96 -8.49 10.17 17.57
CA ILE A 96 -7.95 8.95 18.17
C ILE A 96 -6.75 9.28 19.05
N GLU A 97 -5.81 10.12 18.60
CA GLU A 97 -4.65 10.55 19.38
C GLU A 97 -5.06 11.20 20.72
N ALA A 98 -6.16 11.96 20.73
CA ALA A 98 -6.66 12.59 21.94
C ALA A 98 -7.24 11.60 22.96
N LYS A 99 -7.59 10.38 22.54
CA LYS A 99 -8.24 9.37 23.38
C LYS A 99 -7.34 8.19 23.73
N ASP A 100 -6.33 7.93 22.92
CA ASP A 100 -5.44 6.77 23.07
C ASP A 100 -3.96 7.19 23.07
N PRO A 101 -3.33 7.22 24.26
CA PRO A 101 -1.91 7.58 24.39
C PRO A 101 -0.97 6.60 23.65
N LEU A 102 -1.33 5.32 23.56
CA LEU A 102 -0.50 4.34 22.84
C LEU A 102 -0.55 4.61 21.34
N PHE A 103 -1.75 4.84 20.80
CA PHE A 103 -1.91 5.24 19.40
C PHE A 103 -1.12 6.53 19.11
N SER A 104 -1.25 7.54 19.96
CA SER A 104 -0.52 8.81 19.79
C SER A 104 1.00 8.58 19.71
N LYS A 105 1.57 7.77 20.60
CA LYS A 105 3.01 7.43 20.59
C LYS A 105 3.42 6.72 19.29
N ILE A 106 2.64 5.76 18.84
CA ILE A 106 2.91 5.01 17.60
C ILE A 106 2.80 5.95 16.39
N TYR A 107 1.75 6.77 16.34
CA TYR A 107 1.51 7.67 15.22
C TYR A 107 2.57 8.78 15.12
N GLN A 108 3.08 9.28 16.23
CA GLN A 108 4.20 10.23 16.24
C GLN A 108 5.45 9.61 15.57
N SER A 109 5.85 8.42 16.00
CA SER A 109 6.98 7.70 15.41
C SER A 109 6.78 7.45 13.90
N PHE A 110 5.59 7.01 13.50
CA PHE A 110 5.22 6.84 12.10
C PHE A 110 5.32 8.16 11.31
N SER A 111 4.81 9.26 11.88
CA SER A 111 4.77 10.55 11.20
C SER A 111 6.15 11.17 11.00
N GLU A 112 7.07 10.97 11.96
CA GLU A 112 8.47 11.38 11.83
C GLU A 112 9.15 10.60 10.70
N TYR A 113 8.99 9.27 10.68
CA TYR A 113 9.54 8.46 9.60
C TYR A 113 8.93 8.81 8.24
N LYS A 114 7.60 8.99 8.18
CA LYS A 114 6.90 9.40 6.95
C LYS A 114 7.46 10.70 6.36
N LYS A 115 7.77 11.67 7.20
CA LYS A 115 8.42 12.93 6.77
C LYS A 115 9.76 12.68 6.11
N THR A 116 10.62 11.94 6.78
CA THR A 116 11.97 11.61 6.28
C THR A 116 11.91 10.81 4.97
N ALA A 117 11.05 9.79 4.94
CA ALA A 117 10.84 8.97 3.75
C ALA A 117 10.30 9.80 2.56
N ALA A 118 9.38 10.73 2.84
CA ALA A 118 8.82 11.60 1.79
C ALA A 118 9.87 12.53 1.17
N GLU A 119 10.84 13.02 1.93
CA GLU A 119 11.95 13.83 1.41
C GLU A 119 12.81 13.03 0.44
N TRP A 120 13.17 11.80 0.82
CA TRP A 120 13.91 10.90 -0.06
C TRP A 120 13.11 10.55 -1.32
N THR A 121 11.85 10.14 -1.17
CA THR A 121 11.00 9.76 -2.30
C THR A 121 10.86 10.88 -3.32
N LYS A 122 10.78 12.15 -2.87
CA LYS A 122 10.68 13.30 -3.78
C LYS A 122 11.86 13.45 -4.72
N ILE A 123 13.07 13.19 -4.26
CA ILE A 123 14.29 13.37 -5.06
C ILE A 123 14.75 12.09 -5.77
N SER A 124 14.16 10.94 -5.43
CA SER A 124 14.46 9.64 -6.02
C SER A 124 13.37 9.19 -7.00
N GLU A 125 12.53 8.26 -6.57
CA GLU A 125 11.54 7.60 -7.43
C GLU A 125 10.53 8.58 -8.04
N TYR A 126 10.00 9.50 -7.23
CA TYR A 126 9.03 10.47 -7.72
C TYR A 126 9.62 11.41 -8.78
N ALA A 127 10.85 11.91 -8.57
CA ALA A 127 11.51 12.76 -9.54
C ALA A 127 11.77 12.01 -10.86
N LEU A 128 12.17 10.75 -10.77
CA LEU A 128 12.37 9.90 -11.94
C LEU A 128 11.07 9.63 -12.70
N LEU A 129 10.01 9.25 -12.00
CA LEU A 129 8.70 8.96 -12.59
C LEU A 129 8.07 10.21 -13.20
N LYS A 130 8.18 11.34 -12.49
CA LYS A 130 7.69 12.62 -12.98
C LYS A 130 8.38 13.01 -14.29
N ASN A 131 9.70 12.93 -14.34
CA ASN A 131 10.46 13.24 -15.55
C ASN A 131 10.15 12.32 -16.74
N ARG A 132 9.74 11.07 -16.48
CA ARG A 132 9.44 10.10 -17.55
C ARG A 132 8.01 10.18 -18.09
N TYR A 133 7.06 10.61 -17.27
CA TYR A 133 5.63 10.43 -17.57
C TYR A 133 4.81 11.71 -17.49
N GLU A 134 5.37 12.80 -16.97
CA GLU A 134 4.75 14.14 -17.00
C GLU A 134 5.56 15.03 -17.94
N ASP A 135 5.05 15.26 -19.16
CA ASP A 135 5.51 16.29 -20.09
C ASP A 135 4.93 17.65 -19.72
#